data_351ffc5b18e642d32175a42b35503d25
#
_entry.id   351ffc5b18e642d32175a42b35503d25
#
_cell.length_a   1.000
_cell.length_b   1.000
_cell.length_c   1.000
_cell.angle_alpha   90.00
_cell.angle_beta   90.00
_cell.angle_gamma   90.00
#
_symmetry.space_group_name_H-M   'P 1'
#
loop_
_entity.id
_entity.type
_entity.pdbx_description
1 polymer ?
#
loop_
_entity_poly.entity_id
_entity_poly.type
_entity_poly.pdbx_seq_one_letter_code
_entity_poly.pdbx_strand_id
1 'polypeptide(L)'
;FSFEFMGGGKAVVCGVDSEEFASVLGERPCVGMVGGTVYFRGKIDGYPADIRLKDLTDKDIAFLDNNMDEFLESIGRTELRSELSDWQQWHKLEPLTFAEKQAIADKQPDIKSFRQNEWIKGGMFSDVAVDDFAVNPTVVTGTYRQRVPYWENAKFAAPCEFSCPSNIPTQKRYNLIRQGKLEDAIKLVLEYT
;
A
#
# COMPACT_ATOMS: atom_id res chain seq x y z
N PHE A 1 6.06 -9.40 -10.68
CA PHE A 1 4.90 -8.89 -9.91
C PHE A 1 3.78 -9.92 -9.98
N SER A 2 3.70 -10.83 -9.00
CA SER A 2 2.68 -11.88 -8.95
C SER A 2 1.61 -11.52 -7.92
N PHE A 3 0.33 -11.75 -8.25
CA PHE A 3 -0.80 -11.62 -7.33
C PHE A 3 -1.02 -10.21 -6.77
N GLU A 4 -0.61 -9.17 -7.50
CA GLU A 4 -0.90 -7.79 -7.13
C GLU A 4 -2.41 -7.56 -7.07
N PHE A 5 -2.83 -6.83 -6.01
CA PHE A 5 -4.23 -6.50 -5.76
C PHE A 5 -5.20 -7.69 -5.71
N MET A 6 -4.70 -8.89 -5.40
CA MET A 6 -5.56 -10.07 -5.24
C MET A 6 -6.62 -9.81 -4.16
N GLY A 7 -7.89 -9.93 -4.54
CA GLY A 7 -9.03 -9.68 -3.66
C GLY A 7 -9.59 -10.92 -2.97
N GLY A 8 -9.23 -12.12 -3.44
CA GLY A 8 -9.74 -13.39 -2.92
C GLY A 8 -9.32 -14.59 -3.78
N GLY A 9 -9.80 -15.76 -3.41
CA GLY A 9 -9.49 -17.01 -4.09
C GLY A 9 -8.19 -17.66 -3.60
N LYS A 10 -7.77 -18.70 -4.32
CA LYS A 10 -6.56 -19.44 -4.02
C LYS A 10 -5.69 -19.57 -5.28
N ALA A 11 -4.42 -19.31 -5.14
CA ALA A 11 -3.42 -19.50 -6.19
C ALA A 11 -2.41 -20.53 -5.70
N VAL A 12 -1.92 -21.36 -6.63
CA VAL A 12 -0.93 -22.41 -6.34
C VAL A 12 0.23 -22.28 -7.30
N VAL A 13 1.45 -22.18 -6.79
CA VAL A 13 2.69 -22.14 -7.55
C VAL A 13 3.56 -23.31 -7.14
N CYS A 14 3.67 -24.31 -8.01
CA CYS A 14 4.34 -25.57 -7.71
C CYS A 14 5.87 -25.45 -7.61
N GLY A 15 6.48 -24.41 -8.19
CA GLY A 15 7.92 -24.15 -8.08
C GLY A 15 8.78 -25.29 -8.63
N VAL A 16 8.34 -25.97 -9.68
CA VAL A 16 9.12 -27.04 -10.34
C VAL A 16 10.27 -26.42 -11.12
N ASP A 17 11.44 -27.03 -11.06
CA ASP A 17 12.67 -26.56 -11.73
C ASP A 17 13.01 -25.09 -11.39
N SER A 18 12.78 -24.69 -10.14
CA SER A 18 12.92 -23.30 -9.70
C SER A 18 14.18 -23.02 -8.87
N GLU A 19 15.10 -23.96 -8.74
CA GLU A 19 16.28 -23.87 -7.87
C GLU A 19 17.21 -22.71 -8.23
N GLU A 20 17.26 -22.34 -9.51
CA GLU A 20 18.08 -21.24 -10.02
C GLU A 20 17.45 -19.85 -9.77
N PHE A 21 16.18 -19.79 -9.41
CA PHE A 21 15.49 -18.53 -9.18
C PHE A 21 15.63 -18.07 -7.74
N ALA A 22 15.91 -16.77 -7.55
CA ALA A 22 15.90 -16.15 -6.23
C ALA A 22 14.51 -16.17 -5.59
N SER A 23 13.45 -16.14 -6.40
CA SER A 23 12.06 -16.15 -5.95
C SER A 23 11.15 -16.83 -6.96
N VAL A 24 10.41 -17.83 -6.52
CA VAL A 24 9.39 -18.54 -7.34
C VAL A 24 8.17 -17.68 -7.63
N LEU A 25 7.97 -16.60 -6.86
CA LEU A 25 6.88 -15.63 -7.06
C LEU A 25 7.36 -14.35 -7.78
N GLY A 26 8.63 -14.30 -8.17
CA GLY A 26 9.23 -13.10 -8.76
C GLY A 26 9.43 -11.96 -7.75
N GLU A 27 9.64 -10.76 -8.27
CA GLU A 27 9.85 -9.57 -7.44
C GLU A 27 8.52 -9.04 -6.89
N ARG A 28 8.54 -8.58 -5.63
CA ARG A 28 7.42 -7.90 -4.98
C ARG A 28 6.07 -8.62 -5.10
N PRO A 29 5.98 -9.92 -4.74
CA PRO A 29 4.72 -10.65 -4.84
C PRO A 29 3.66 -10.09 -3.90
N CYS A 30 2.39 -10.22 -4.25
CA CYS A 30 1.23 -9.89 -3.41
C CYS A 30 1.09 -8.42 -3.01
N VAL A 31 1.71 -7.48 -3.72
CA VAL A 31 1.55 -6.04 -3.43
C VAL A 31 0.09 -5.64 -3.53
N GLY A 32 -0.44 -4.99 -2.49
CA GLY A 32 -1.84 -4.55 -2.46
C GLY A 32 -2.87 -5.68 -2.34
N MET A 33 -2.45 -6.91 -2.03
CA MET A 33 -3.36 -8.03 -1.78
C MET A 33 -4.22 -7.76 -0.54
N VAL A 34 -5.52 -7.88 -0.70
CA VAL A 34 -6.51 -7.63 0.37
C VAL A 34 -7.28 -8.87 0.80
N GLY A 35 -7.17 -9.96 0.04
CA GLY A 35 -7.81 -11.24 0.36
C GLY A 35 -7.24 -12.38 -0.48
N GLY A 36 -7.59 -13.61 -0.12
CA GLY A 36 -7.12 -14.82 -0.78
C GLY A 36 -5.90 -15.45 -0.13
N THR A 37 -5.43 -16.55 -0.70
CA THR A 37 -4.26 -17.32 -0.24
C THR A 37 -3.42 -17.70 -1.44
N VAL A 38 -2.12 -17.47 -1.36
CA VAL A 38 -1.15 -17.94 -2.36
C VAL A 38 -0.31 -19.05 -1.75
N TYR A 39 -0.49 -20.26 -2.24
CA TYR A 39 0.35 -21.41 -1.89
C TYR A 39 1.53 -21.47 -2.83
N PHE A 40 2.71 -21.71 -2.32
CA PHE A 40 3.89 -21.84 -3.16
C PHE A 40 4.90 -22.82 -2.55
N ARG A 41 5.66 -23.47 -3.43
CA ARG A 41 6.78 -24.32 -3.08
C ARG A 41 8.07 -23.67 -3.58
N GLY A 42 9.07 -23.61 -2.70
CA GLY A 42 10.37 -23.01 -3.01
C GLY A 42 10.65 -21.72 -2.28
N LYS A 43 11.65 -20.98 -2.77
CA LYS A 43 12.14 -19.76 -2.11
C LYS A 43 11.43 -18.50 -2.62
N ILE A 44 11.33 -17.51 -1.77
CA ILE A 44 10.90 -16.15 -2.16
C ILE A 44 11.90 -15.12 -1.63
N ASP A 45 12.10 -14.07 -2.40
CA ASP A 45 12.94 -12.92 -2.04
C ASP A 45 12.07 -11.76 -1.56
N GLY A 46 11.57 -11.90 -0.34
CA GLY A 46 10.76 -10.87 0.32
C GLY A 46 9.30 -10.82 -0.13
N TYR A 47 8.52 -10.10 0.67
CA TYR A 47 7.09 -9.81 0.46
C TYR A 47 6.70 -8.55 1.23
N PRO A 48 5.57 -7.88 0.89
CA PRO A 48 5.11 -6.67 1.56
C PRO A 48 4.85 -6.86 3.06
N ALA A 49 5.02 -5.80 3.83
CA ALA A 49 4.84 -5.83 5.29
C ALA A 49 3.38 -6.11 5.73
N ASP A 50 2.41 -5.91 4.83
CA ASP A 50 0.99 -6.20 5.06
C ASP A 50 0.57 -7.61 4.62
N ILE A 51 1.55 -8.42 4.23
CA ILE A 51 1.40 -9.85 3.90
C ILE A 51 2.08 -10.68 4.97
N ARG A 52 1.58 -11.87 5.19
CA ARG A 52 2.10 -12.81 6.18
C ARG A 52 2.48 -14.12 5.51
N LEU A 53 3.73 -14.54 5.74
CA LEU A 53 4.19 -15.89 5.43
C LEU A 53 3.78 -16.83 6.56
N LYS A 54 3.20 -17.97 6.20
CA LYS A 54 2.78 -19.02 7.14
C LYS A 54 3.10 -20.39 6.57
N ASP A 55 3.27 -21.34 7.47
CA ASP A 55 3.28 -22.74 7.13
C ASP A 55 1.86 -23.23 6.80
N LEU A 56 1.78 -24.35 6.10
CA LEU A 56 0.50 -24.97 5.79
C LEU A 56 -0.17 -25.53 7.05
N THR A 57 -1.47 -25.39 7.14
CA THR A 57 -2.31 -26.11 8.09
C THR A 57 -2.79 -27.44 7.48
N ASP A 58 -3.29 -28.38 8.30
CA ASP A 58 -3.88 -29.63 7.80
C ASP A 58 -4.98 -29.41 6.76
N LYS A 59 -5.74 -28.30 6.90
CA LYS A 59 -6.78 -27.92 5.92
C LYS A 59 -6.19 -27.47 4.58
N ASP A 60 -5.05 -26.81 4.63
CA ASP A 60 -4.34 -26.38 3.42
C ASP A 60 -3.76 -27.57 2.70
N ILE A 61 -3.15 -28.48 3.44
CA ILE A 61 -2.61 -29.74 2.90
C ILE A 61 -3.74 -30.55 2.24
N ALA A 62 -4.86 -30.75 2.94
CA ALA A 62 -6.00 -31.48 2.39
C ALA A 62 -6.55 -30.80 1.12
N PHE A 63 -6.57 -29.47 1.08
CA PHE A 63 -6.98 -28.74 -0.13
C PHE A 63 -6.03 -29.00 -1.30
N LEU A 64 -4.72 -28.88 -1.06
CA LEU A 64 -3.72 -29.10 -2.11
C LEU A 64 -3.72 -30.55 -2.58
N ASP A 65 -3.75 -31.49 -1.64
CA ASP A 65 -3.75 -32.93 -1.90
C ASP A 65 -4.94 -33.37 -2.76
N ASN A 66 -6.15 -32.91 -2.39
CA ASN A 66 -7.39 -33.26 -3.12
C ASN A 66 -7.48 -32.68 -4.55
N ASN A 67 -6.72 -31.63 -4.85
CA ASN A 67 -6.79 -30.98 -6.16
C ASN A 67 -5.55 -31.27 -7.03
N MET A 68 -4.48 -31.81 -6.45
CA MET A 68 -3.19 -31.97 -7.13
C MET A 68 -3.26 -33.01 -8.24
N ASP A 69 -3.94 -34.15 -8.03
CA ASP A 69 -4.02 -35.21 -8.98
C ASP A 69 -4.73 -34.77 -10.26
N GLU A 70 -5.92 -34.16 -10.12
CA GLU A 70 -6.68 -33.65 -11.26
C GLU A 70 -5.91 -32.57 -12.02
N PHE A 71 -5.21 -31.69 -11.29
CA PHE A 71 -4.37 -30.68 -11.91
C PHE A 71 -3.23 -31.30 -12.73
N LEU A 72 -2.49 -32.22 -12.15
CA LEU A 72 -1.35 -32.85 -12.81
C LEU A 72 -1.79 -33.71 -14.01
N GLU A 73 -2.93 -34.39 -13.93
CA GLU A 73 -3.54 -35.09 -15.06
C GLU A 73 -3.89 -34.10 -16.19
N SER A 74 -4.48 -32.97 -15.85
CA SER A 74 -4.89 -31.96 -16.83
C SER A 74 -3.73 -31.38 -17.65
N ILE A 75 -2.53 -31.30 -17.03
CA ILE A 75 -1.31 -30.80 -17.70
C ILE A 75 -0.39 -31.95 -18.22
N GLY A 76 -0.75 -33.18 -18.00
CA GLY A 76 0.02 -34.35 -18.43
C GLY A 76 1.36 -34.54 -17.69
N ARG A 77 1.44 -34.14 -16.42
CA ARG A 77 2.66 -34.16 -15.60
C ARG A 77 2.47 -34.95 -14.29
N THR A 78 1.80 -36.09 -14.38
CA THR A 78 1.50 -36.94 -13.19
C THR A 78 2.76 -37.47 -12.48
N GLU A 79 3.89 -37.53 -13.17
CA GLU A 79 5.18 -37.92 -12.58
C GLU A 79 5.66 -37.01 -11.48
N LEU A 80 5.19 -35.75 -11.45
CA LEU A 80 5.57 -34.75 -10.41
C LEU A 80 4.85 -34.96 -9.08
N ARG A 81 3.84 -35.86 -9.06
CA ARG A 81 3.01 -36.02 -7.84
C ARG A 81 3.80 -36.34 -6.58
N SER A 82 4.78 -37.21 -6.67
CA SER A 82 5.62 -37.60 -5.54
C SER A 82 6.47 -36.47 -5.02
N GLU A 83 7.02 -35.65 -5.91
CA GLU A 83 7.83 -34.48 -5.55
C GLU A 83 6.97 -33.40 -4.88
N LEU A 84 5.78 -33.13 -5.42
CA LEU A 84 4.88 -32.11 -4.94
C LEU A 84 4.13 -32.50 -3.65
N SER A 85 4.23 -33.74 -3.19
CA SER A 85 3.68 -34.21 -1.91
C SER A 85 4.56 -33.93 -0.70
N ASP A 86 5.76 -33.39 -0.89
CA ASP A 86 6.59 -32.93 0.23
C ASP A 86 6.08 -31.58 0.76
N TRP A 87 5.07 -31.66 1.63
CA TRP A 87 4.39 -30.48 2.20
C TRP A 87 5.29 -29.62 3.08
N GLN A 88 6.47 -30.07 3.47
CA GLN A 88 7.43 -29.28 4.25
C GLN A 88 8.09 -28.18 3.41
N GLN A 89 8.09 -28.32 2.10
CA GLN A 89 8.64 -27.33 1.19
C GLN A 89 7.62 -26.28 0.78
N TRP A 90 6.36 -26.43 1.20
CA TRP A 90 5.29 -25.53 0.86
C TRP A 90 5.02 -24.52 1.93
N HIS A 91 4.71 -23.31 1.49
CA HIS A 91 4.33 -22.20 2.33
C HIS A 91 3.11 -21.51 1.75
N LYS A 92 2.53 -20.58 2.52
CA LYS A 92 1.45 -19.73 2.02
C LYS A 92 1.66 -18.27 2.40
N LEU A 93 1.20 -17.39 1.51
CA LEU A 93 1.06 -15.98 1.77
C LEU A 93 -0.43 -15.62 1.92
N GLU A 94 -0.73 -14.85 2.94
CA GLU A 94 -2.05 -14.32 3.24
C GLU A 94 -1.93 -12.85 3.64
N PRO A 95 -2.90 -11.99 3.27
CA PRO A 95 -2.89 -10.61 3.74
C PRO A 95 -3.18 -10.54 5.24
N LEU A 96 -2.66 -9.51 5.89
CA LEU A 96 -3.08 -9.17 7.25
C LEU A 96 -4.58 -8.86 7.26
N THR A 97 -5.26 -9.29 8.31
CA THR A 97 -6.65 -8.92 8.57
C THR A 97 -6.77 -7.41 8.80
N PHE A 98 -7.98 -6.87 8.62
CA PHE A 98 -8.23 -5.45 8.89
C PHE A 98 -7.84 -5.06 10.32
N ALA A 99 -8.16 -5.89 11.31
CA ALA A 99 -7.81 -5.64 12.71
C ALA A 99 -6.30 -5.58 12.94
N GLU A 100 -5.53 -6.44 12.27
CA GLU A 100 -4.07 -6.45 12.36
C GLU A 100 -3.45 -5.25 11.66
N LYS A 101 -3.97 -4.85 10.50
CA LYS A 101 -3.56 -3.62 9.80
C LYS A 101 -3.85 -2.40 10.67
N GLN A 102 -5.01 -2.35 11.30
CA GLN A 102 -5.38 -1.28 12.22
C GLN A 102 -4.45 -1.24 13.44
N ALA A 103 -4.14 -2.38 14.04
CA ALA A 103 -3.23 -2.44 15.18
C ALA A 103 -1.78 -2.02 14.84
N ILE A 104 -1.37 -2.16 13.58
CA ILE A 104 -0.09 -1.62 13.08
C ILE A 104 -0.21 -0.11 12.89
N ALA A 105 -1.29 0.35 12.26
CA ALA A 105 -1.54 1.78 12.03
C ALA A 105 -1.65 2.56 13.35
N ASP A 106 -2.30 2.00 14.37
CA ASP A 106 -2.44 2.61 15.69
C ASP A 106 -1.11 2.77 16.43
N LYS A 107 -0.09 2.00 16.05
CA LYS A 107 1.28 2.14 16.60
C LYS A 107 2.13 3.15 15.86
N GLN A 108 1.72 3.56 14.67
CA GLN A 108 2.43 4.59 13.92
C GLN A 108 2.03 5.97 14.43
N PRO A 109 2.97 6.91 14.53
CA PRO A 109 2.62 8.28 14.87
C PRO A 109 1.65 8.82 13.82
N ASP A 110 0.57 9.44 14.28
CA ASP A 110 -0.32 10.14 13.40
C ASP A 110 0.41 11.33 12.72
N ILE A 111 -0.18 11.87 11.67
CA ILE A 111 0.44 12.95 10.90
C ILE A 111 0.70 14.20 11.73
N LYS A 112 -0.10 14.42 12.80
CA LYS A 112 0.07 15.53 13.73
C LYS A 112 1.29 15.30 14.63
N SER A 113 1.41 14.11 15.19
CA SER A 113 2.56 13.71 16.01
C SER A 113 3.85 13.68 15.19
N PHE A 114 3.78 13.17 13.94
CA PHE A 114 4.90 13.21 13.02
C PHE A 114 5.35 14.67 12.75
N ARG A 115 4.42 15.56 12.44
CA ARG A 115 4.74 16.98 12.23
C ARG A 115 5.34 17.62 13.48
N GLN A 116 4.78 17.35 14.65
CA GLN A 116 5.28 17.90 15.91
C GLN A 116 6.69 17.45 16.24
N ASN A 117 7.04 16.22 15.91
CA ASN A 117 8.33 15.62 16.23
C ASN A 117 9.39 15.88 15.16
N GLU A 118 9.01 15.86 13.88
CA GLU A 118 9.97 15.90 12.77
C GLU A 118 10.19 17.31 12.21
N TRP A 119 9.26 18.25 12.46
CA TRP A 119 9.38 19.64 12.03
C TRP A 119 9.83 20.59 13.14
N ILE A 120 10.16 20.05 14.30
CA ILE A 120 10.81 20.82 15.36
C ILE A 120 12.31 20.91 15.12
N LYS A 121 12.96 21.84 15.83
CA LYS A 121 14.43 21.99 15.77
C LYS A 121 15.12 20.66 16.14
N GLY A 122 15.90 20.14 15.21
CA GLY A 122 16.59 18.86 15.34
C GLY A 122 15.84 17.65 14.77
N GLY A 123 14.60 17.81 14.30
CA GLY A 123 13.88 16.79 13.56
C GLY A 123 14.30 16.72 12.09
N MET A 124 13.82 15.70 11.37
CA MET A 124 14.16 15.43 9.96
C MET A 124 13.86 16.60 9.02
N PHE A 125 12.85 17.41 9.34
CA PHE A 125 12.40 18.56 8.55
C PHE A 125 12.65 19.90 9.26
N SER A 126 13.63 19.96 10.17
CA SER A 126 13.89 21.13 11.01
C SER A 126 14.35 22.38 10.24
N ASP A 127 14.89 22.19 9.05
CA ASP A 127 15.30 23.25 8.12
C ASP A 127 14.16 23.77 7.26
N VAL A 128 12.99 23.14 7.36
CA VAL A 128 11.80 23.53 6.62
C VAL A 128 11.01 24.55 7.44
N ALA A 129 10.98 25.80 6.98
CA ALA A 129 10.19 26.84 7.64
C ALA A 129 8.70 26.49 7.62
N VAL A 130 8.12 26.36 8.81
CA VAL A 130 6.69 26.14 9.00
C VAL A 130 6.14 27.35 9.74
N ASP A 131 5.52 28.25 9.01
CA ASP A 131 4.60 29.20 9.62
C ASP A 131 3.16 28.84 9.23
N ASP A 132 2.18 29.45 9.89
CA ASP A 132 0.76 29.12 9.71
C ASP A 132 0.24 29.39 8.28
N PHE A 133 0.99 30.13 7.49
CA PHE A 133 0.60 30.60 6.16
C PHE A 133 1.62 30.25 5.07
N ALA A 134 2.82 29.83 5.42
CA ALA A 134 3.83 29.46 4.45
C ALA A 134 3.46 28.10 3.84
N VAL A 135 3.20 28.09 2.56
CA VAL A 135 3.24 26.86 1.78
C VAL A 135 4.69 26.44 1.74
N ASN A 136 4.98 25.31 2.35
CA ASN A 136 6.30 24.73 2.30
C ASN A 136 6.73 24.59 0.82
N PRO A 137 7.81 25.26 0.39
CA PRO A 137 8.23 25.20 -0.99
C PRO A 137 8.74 23.82 -1.42
N THR A 138 8.82 22.88 -0.48
CA THR A 138 9.28 21.51 -0.76
C THR A 138 8.09 20.58 -0.68
N VAL A 139 7.67 20.05 -1.82
CA VAL A 139 6.71 18.93 -1.89
C VAL A 139 7.48 17.63 -2.01
N VAL A 140 7.16 16.73 -1.11
CA VAL A 140 7.70 15.37 -1.13
C VAL A 140 6.72 14.49 -1.90
N THR A 141 7.06 14.15 -3.13
CA THR A 141 6.30 13.21 -3.95
C THR A 141 7.16 11.98 -4.23
N GLY A 142 7.12 11.00 -3.33
CA GLY A 142 7.88 9.76 -3.52
C GLY A 142 9.38 10.01 -3.74
N THR A 143 9.93 9.40 -4.80
CA THR A 143 11.34 9.50 -5.17
C THR A 143 11.72 10.88 -5.73
N TYR A 144 10.74 11.65 -6.19
CA TYR A 144 10.95 12.96 -6.79
C TYR A 144 10.53 14.05 -5.81
N ARG A 145 11.48 14.56 -5.06
CA ARG A 145 11.29 15.74 -4.23
C ARG A 145 11.63 16.96 -5.06
N GLN A 146 10.63 17.71 -5.42
CA GLN A 146 10.82 18.96 -6.14
C GLN A 146 10.45 20.13 -5.25
N ARG A 147 11.26 21.18 -5.32
CA ARG A 147 10.90 22.47 -4.78
C ARG A 147 9.75 23.02 -5.62
N VAL A 148 8.60 23.25 -5.02
CA VAL A 148 7.49 23.91 -5.71
C VAL A 148 7.60 25.40 -5.50
N PRO A 149 7.38 26.19 -6.56
CA PRO A 149 7.28 27.62 -6.42
C PRO A 149 6.08 27.99 -5.55
N TYR A 150 6.14 29.14 -4.93
CA TYR A 150 5.06 29.69 -4.15
C TYR A 150 3.72 29.58 -4.87
N TRP A 151 2.65 29.33 -4.11
CA TRP A 151 1.28 29.20 -4.61
C TRP A 151 0.65 30.53 -5.08
N GLU A 152 1.45 31.49 -5.44
CA GLU A 152 1.00 32.76 -6.04
C GLU A 152 0.52 32.57 -7.49
N ASN A 153 0.91 31.48 -8.11
CA ASN A 153 0.52 31.22 -9.50
C ASN A 153 -0.62 30.19 -9.53
N ALA A 154 -1.75 30.58 -10.09
CA ALA A 154 -2.95 29.74 -10.21
C ALA A 154 -2.70 28.34 -10.78
N LYS A 155 -1.71 28.15 -11.67
CA LYS A 155 -1.36 26.85 -12.23
C LYS A 155 -0.84 25.83 -11.19
N PHE A 156 -0.47 26.26 -10.00
CA PHE A 156 -0.05 25.40 -8.90
C PHE A 156 -1.13 25.25 -7.83
N ALA A 157 -2.29 25.84 -8.02
CA ALA A 157 -3.43 25.62 -7.15
C ALA A 157 -3.92 24.16 -7.27
N ALA A 158 -4.61 23.71 -6.23
CA ALA A 158 -5.25 22.40 -6.29
C ALA A 158 -6.19 22.32 -7.51
N PRO A 159 -6.33 21.15 -8.17
CA PRO A 159 -7.19 21.03 -9.34
C PRO A 159 -8.62 21.54 -9.13
N CYS A 160 -9.17 21.35 -7.93
CA CYS A 160 -10.49 21.84 -7.54
C CYS A 160 -10.58 23.39 -7.46
N GLU A 161 -9.45 24.08 -7.25
CA GLU A 161 -9.38 25.53 -7.25
C GLU A 161 -9.07 26.07 -8.65
N PHE A 162 -8.06 25.48 -9.31
CA PHE A 162 -7.63 25.86 -10.65
C PHE A 162 -8.73 25.69 -11.70
N SER A 163 -9.51 24.59 -11.60
CA SER A 163 -10.60 24.27 -12.56
C SER A 163 -11.97 24.73 -12.06
N CYS A 164 -12.04 25.49 -10.98
CA CYS A 164 -13.32 25.94 -10.44
C CYS A 164 -13.93 27.02 -11.34
N PRO A 165 -15.14 26.83 -11.90
CA PRO A 165 -15.78 27.83 -12.76
C PRO A 165 -16.05 29.16 -12.04
N SER A 166 -16.28 29.10 -10.73
CA SER A 166 -16.54 30.25 -9.86
C SER A 166 -15.27 30.79 -9.21
N ASN A 167 -14.08 30.23 -9.50
CA ASN A 167 -12.81 30.62 -8.88
C ASN A 167 -12.81 30.65 -7.35
N ILE A 168 -13.62 29.81 -6.72
CA ILE A 168 -13.69 29.75 -5.25
C ILE A 168 -12.31 29.31 -4.70
N PRO A 169 -11.68 30.11 -3.81
CA PRO A 169 -10.39 29.77 -3.23
C PRO A 169 -10.53 28.66 -2.19
N THR A 170 -10.61 27.43 -2.67
CA THR A 170 -10.95 26.24 -1.89
C THR A 170 -9.96 26.00 -0.74
N GLN A 171 -8.68 26.23 -0.97
CA GLN A 171 -7.65 26.05 0.06
C GLN A 171 -7.82 27.07 1.18
N LYS A 172 -8.09 28.34 0.85
CA LYS A 172 -8.35 29.40 1.85
C LYS A 172 -9.60 29.07 2.67
N ARG A 173 -10.65 28.57 2.00
CA ARG A 173 -11.87 28.13 2.68
C ARG A 173 -11.60 27.00 3.69
N TYR A 174 -10.86 25.99 3.31
CA TYR A 174 -10.51 24.89 4.21
C TYR A 174 -9.63 25.34 5.39
N ASN A 175 -8.71 26.27 5.15
CA ASN A 175 -7.91 26.86 6.23
C ASN A 175 -8.77 27.59 7.25
N LEU A 176 -9.76 28.36 6.82
CA LEU A 176 -10.72 29.03 7.72
C LEU A 176 -11.52 28.02 8.54
N ILE A 177 -12.00 26.94 7.90
CA ILE A 177 -12.71 25.85 8.61
C ILE A 177 -11.80 25.20 9.66
N ARG A 178 -10.55 24.90 9.32
CA ARG A 178 -9.57 24.34 10.27
C ARG A 178 -9.28 25.25 11.46
N GLN A 179 -9.35 26.57 11.27
CA GLN A 179 -9.21 27.56 12.33
C GLN A 179 -10.50 27.76 13.15
N GLY A 180 -11.57 27.03 12.86
CA GLY A 180 -12.88 27.20 13.51
C GLY A 180 -13.66 28.44 13.04
N LYS A 181 -13.18 29.14 12.00
CA LYS A 181 -13.80 30.35 11.43
C LYS A 181 -14.84 30.01 10.37
N LEU A 182 -15.89 29.30 10.78
CA LEU A 182 -16.89 28.78 9.84
C LEU A 182 -17.65 29.90 9.11
N GLU A 183 -18.00 30.97 9.82
CA GLU A 183 -18.70 32.12 9.21
C GLU A 183 -17.85 32.79 8.11
N ASP A 184 -16.55 32.96 8.37
CA ASP A 184 -15.64 33.57 7.39
C ASP A 184 -15.47 32.65 6.18
N ALA A 185 -15.47 31.34 6.39
CA ALA A 185 -15.43 30.37 5.30
C ALA A 185 -16.69 30.41 4.41
N ILE A 186 -17.86 30.66 5.02
CA ILE A 186 -19.13 30.82 4.30
C ILE A 186 -19.13 32.16 3.55
N LYS A 187 -18.75 33.25 4.21
CA LYS A 187 -18.65 34.57 3.57
C LYS A 187 -17.74 34.53 2.35
N LEU A 188 -16.57 33.88 2.50
CA LEU A 188 -15.64 33.71 1.39
C LEU A 188 -16.29 33.03 0.16
N VAL A 189 -17.11 32.01 0.36
CA VAL A 189 -17.80 31.33 -0.76
C VAL A 189 -18.83 32.27 -1.40
N LEU A 190 -19.59 32.99 -0.59
CA LEU A 190 -20.63 33.92 -1.07
C LEU A 190 -20.07 35.13 -1.87
N GLU A 191 -18.79 35.46 -1.68
CA GLU A 191 -18.12 36.49 -2.48
C GLU A 191 -17.86 36.06 -3.94
N TYR A 192 -17.89 34.74 -4.20
CA TYR A 192 -17.59 34.15 -5.50
C TYR A 192 -18.79 33.50 -6.20
N THR A 193 -19.97 33.56 -5.59
CA THR A 193 -21.23 33.07 -6.15
C THR A 193 -22.15 34.23 -6.50
#